data_cacee52d8767a3956487196979c909b7
#
_entry.id   cacee52d8767a3956487196979c909b7
#
_cell.length_a   1.000
_cell.length_b   1.000
_cell.length_c   1.000
_cell.angle_alpha   90.00
_cell.angle_beta   90.00
_cell.angle_gamma   90.00
#
_symmetry.space_group_name_H-M   'P 1'
#
loop_
_entity.id
_entity.type
_entity.pdbx_description
1 polymer ?
#
loop_
_entity_poly.entity_id
_entity_poly.type
_entity_poly.pdbx_seq_one_letter_code
_entity_poly.pdbx_strand_id
1 'polypeptide(L)'
;VKKAVEECNDLAPLHNPANLIGVAACEKLMPGTPMVAVFDTAFHQTMPEKAYMYGLPYEYYEKYKVRRYGFHGTSHSFVSKRAAEVMGKSYDEVKTIVCHLGNGSSVSAVLNGKCVDTSMGLTPLEGLVMGTRSGDIDPAIMEFIAKKENLDIEGVMNVLNKKSGVQGM
;
A
#
# COMPACT_ATOMS: atom_id res chain seq x y z
N VAL A 1 -18.63 -5.80 -7.56
CA VAL A 1 -17.55 -5.39 -6.65
C VAL A 1 -16.86 -6.63 -6.06
N LYS A 2 -17.58 -7.54 -5.31
CA LYS A 2 -16.97 -8.72 -4.65
C LYS A 2 -16.13 -9.57 -5.60
N LYS A 3 -16.68 -9.94 -6.77
CA LYS A 3 -15.94 -10.72 -7.78
C LYS A 3 -14.64 -10.03 -8.23
N ALA A 4 -14.67 -8.71 -8.45
CA ALA A 4 -13.47 -7.96 -8.82
C ALA A 4 -12.42 -7.92 -7.69
N VAL A 5 -12.84 -7.91 -6.43
CA VAL A 5 -11.92 -8.02 -5.27
C VAL A 5 -11.31 -9.42 -5.21
N GLU A 6 -12.11 -10.47 -5.46
CA GLU A 6 -11.65 -11.86 -5.50
C GLU A 6 -10.64 -12.10 -6.62
N GLU A 7 -10.85 -11.52 -7.80
CA GLU A 7 -9.90 -11.55 -8.93
C GLU A 7 -8.54 -10.89 -8.60
N CYS A 8 -8.50 -10.03 -7.57
CA CYS A 8 -7.29 -9.38 -7.06
C CYS A 8 -6.66 -10.10 -5.84
N ASN A 9 -7.09 -11.32 -5.50
CA ASN A 9 -6.56 -12.05 -4.34
C ASN A 9 -5.05 -12.27 -4.42
N ASP A 10 -4.51 -12.53 -5.61
CA ASP A 10 -3.07 -12.74 -5.81
C ASP A 10 -2.23 -11.49 -5.54
N LEU A 11 -2.83 -10.30 -5.72
CA LEU A 11 -2.17 -9.01 -5.41
C LEU A 11 -2.21 -8.68 -3.91
N ALA A 12 -3.22 -9.18 -3.18
CA ALA A 12 -3.41 -8.91 -1.75
C ALA A 12 -3.89 -10.17 -0.99
N PRO A 13 -3.10 -11.25 -0.99
CA PRO A 13 -3.53 -12.57 -0.50
C PRO A 13 -3.85 -12.60 0.99
N LEU A 14 -3.25 -11.72 1.79
CA LEU A 14 -3.50 -11.62 3.22
C LEU A 14 -4.72 -10.75 3.58
N HIS A 15 -5.17 -9.90 2.65
CA HIS A 15 -6.20 -8.88 2.91
C HIS A 15 -7.53 -9.18 2.22
N ASN A 16 -7.52 -9.39 0.91
CA ASN A 16 -8.76 -9.53 0.13
C ASN A 16 -9.63 -10.72 0.56
N PRO A 17 -9.09 -11.95 0.75
CA PRO A 17 -9.90 -13.08 1.22
C PRO A 17 -10.53 -12.82 2.59
N ALA A 18 -9.75 -12.27 3.54
CA ALA A 18 -10.24 -11.95 4.88
C ALA A 18 -11.34 -10.86 4.85
N ASN A 19 -11.16 -9.82 4.03
CA ASN A 19 -12.16 -8.77 3.83
C ASN A 19 -13.46 -9.33 3.24
N LEU A 20 -13.38 -10.23 2.24
CA LEU A 20 -14.56 -10.86 1.65
C LEU A 20 -15.33 -11.73 2.65
N ILE A 21 -14.64 -12.42 3.56
CA ILE A 21 -15.28 -13.16 4.66
C ILE A 21 -16.02 -12.17 5.58
N GLY A 22 -15.40 -11.04 5.93
CA GLY A 22 -16.05 -10.00 6.73
C GLY A 22 -17.29 -9.43 6.06
N VAL A 23 -17.21 -9.14 4.76
CA VAL A 23 -18.37 -8.67 3.96
C VAL A 23 -19.50 -9.69 4.00
N ALA A 24 -19.22 -10.98 3.77
CA ALA A 24 -20.23 -12.05 3.78
C ALA A 24 -20.88 -12.19 5.18
N ALA A 25 -20.11 -12.06 6.26
CA ALA A 25 -20.63 -12.07 7.61
C ALA A 25 -21.57 -10.88 7.87
N CYS A 26 -21.21 -9.68 7.44
CA CYS A 26 -22.05 -8.49 7.55
C CYS A 26 -23.36 -8.63 6.75
N GLU A 27 -23.30 -9.15 5.51
CA GLU A 27 -24.51 -9.41 4.70
C GLU A 27 -25.46 -10.37 5.41
N LYS A 28 -24.92 -11.40 6.06
CA LYS A 28 -25.71 -12.40 6.79
C LYS A 28 -26.35 -11.83 8.07
N LEU A 29 -25.60 -11.04 8.81
CA LEU A 29 -26.03 -10.52 10.12
C LEU A 29 -26.88 -9.26 10.02
N MET A 30 -26.71 -8.49 8.95
CA MET A 30 -27.38 -7.22 8.73
C MET A 30 -28.04 -7.17 7.33
N PRO A 31 -29.01 -8.06 7.03
CA PRO A 31 -29.62 -8.12 5.71
C PRO A 31 -30.32 -6.80 5.37
N GLY A 32 -30.12 -6.33 4.14
CA GLY A 32 -30.69 -5.07 3.65
C GLY A 32 -29.96 -3.80 4.08
N THR A 33 -28.94 -3.89 4.91
CA THR A 33 -28.12 -2.74 5.27
C THR A 33 -27.20 -2.38 4.11
N PRO A 34 -27.19 -1.12 3.62
CA PRO A 34 -26.23 -0.68 2.61
C PRO A 34 -24.80 -0.83 3.07
N MET A 35 -23.96 -1.42 2.22
CA MET A 35 -22.52 -1.56 2.48
C MET A 35 -21.71 -0.78 1.47
N VAL A 36 -20.70 -0.09 1.93
CA VAL A 36 -19.78 0.71 1.12
C VAL A 36 -18.37 0.13 1.26
N ALA A 37 -17.74 -0.22 0.13
CA ALA A 37 -16.35 -0.60 0.08
C ALA A 37 -15.47 0.65 0.00
N VAL A 38 -14.51 0.77 0.93
CA VAL A 38 -13.49 1.81 0.92
C VAL A 38 -12.14 1.13 0.63
N PHE A 39 -11.54 1.50 -0.50
CA PHE A 39 -10.30 0.88 -0.96
C PHE A 39 -9.09 1.72 -0.53
N ASP A 40 -8.18 1.11 0.19
CA ASP A 40 -6.98 1.78 0.74
C ASP A 40 -6.02 2.30 -0.33
N THR A 41 -6.10 1.73 -1.53
CA THR A 41 -5.30 2.14 -2.70
C THR A 41 -5.98 3.21 -3.58
N ALA A 42 -7.25 3.53 -3.35
CA ALA A 42 -8.04 4.36 -4.26
C ALA A 42 -7.49 5.79 -4.41
N PHE A 43 -7.02 6.39 -3.33
CA PHE A 43 -6.46 7.75 -3.35
C PHE A 43 -5.21 7.87 -4.24
N HIS A 44 -4.44 6.79 -4.36
CA HIS A 44 -3.21 6.74 -5.13
C HIS A 44 -3.42 6.48 -6.64
N GLN A 45 -4.67 6.26 -7.09
CA GLN A 45 -4.96 6.01 -8.51
C GLN A 45 -4.74 7.24 -9.41
N THR A 46 -4.51 8.41 -8.84
CA THR A 46 -4.17 9.64 -9.57
C THR A 46 -2.68 9.78 -9.88
N MET A 47 -1.83 8.85 -9.41
CA MET A 47 -0.40 8.87 -9.72
C MET A 47 -0.15 8.78 -11.24
N PRO A 48 0.76 9.59 -11.78
CA PRO A 48 1.18 9.48 -13.18
C PRO A 48 2.01 8.21 -13.42
N GLU A 49 2.07 7.75 -14.66
CA GLU A 49 2.77 6.53 -15.06
C GLU A 49 4.21 6.46 -14.55
N LYS A 50 4.95 7.55 -14.66
CA LYS A 50 6.33 7.67 -14.17
C LYS A 50 6.50 7.43 -12.67
N ALA A 51 5.43 7.54 -11.87
CA ALA A 51 5.45 7.33 -10.42
C ALA A 51 5.03 5.91 -10.05
N TYR A 52 4.17 5.27 -10.85
CA TYR A 52 3.71 3.92 -10.53
C TYR A 52 4.42 2.79 -11.27
N MET A 53 5.13 3.05 -12.36
CA MET A 53 5.84 2.01 -13.12
C MET A 53 7.18 1.66 -12.45
N TYR A 54 7.44 0.36 -12.35
CA TYR A 54 8.75 -0.15 -11.96
C TYR A 54 9.67 -0.33 -13.17
N GLY A 55 10.97 -0.23 -12.96
CA GLY A 55 12.00 -0.53 -13.97
C GLY A 55 12.16 -2.04 -14.22
N LEU A 56 11.06 -2.73 -14.48
CA LEU A 56 10.97 -4.16 -14.77
C LEU A 56 10.49 -4.36 -16.21
N PRO A 57 10.62 -5.59 -16.80
CA PRO A 57 10.03 -5.88 -18.10
C PRO A 57 8.54 -5.49 -18.13
N TYR A 58 8.18 -4.69 -19.14
CA TYR A 58 6.82 -4.10 -19.23
C TYR A 58 5.70 -5.15 -19.27
N GLU A 59 6.01 -6.34 -19.76
CA GLU A 59 5.08 -7.48 -19.78
C GLU A 59 4.55 -7.87 -18.39
N TYR A 60 5.29 -7.61 -17.29
CA TYR A 60 4.82 -7.89 -15.95
C TYR A 60 3.73 -6.90 -15.51
N TYR A 61 3.80 -5.66 -15.99
CA TYR A 61 2.69 -4.73 -15.82
C TYR A 61 1.47 -5.17 -16.62
N GLU A 62 1.65 -5.57 -17.88
CA GLU A 62 0.54 -5.96 -18.74
C GLU A 62 -0.18 -7.23 -18.24
N LYS A 63 0.60 -8.27 -17.94
CA LYS A 63 0.06 -9.59 -17.54
C LYS A 63 -0.39 -9.65 -16.09
N TYR A 64 0.43 -9.15 -15.18
CA TYR A 64 0.27 -9.38 -13.74
C TYR A 64 -0.10 -8.12 -12.98
N LYS A 65 -0.24 -6.98 -13.67
CA LYS A 65 -0.54 -5.69 -13.06
C LYS A 65 0.49 -5.26 -12.02
N VAL A 66 1.76 -5.63 -12.23
CA VAL A 66 2.88 -5.22 -11.35
C VAL A 66 3.13 -3.74 -11.52
N ARG A 67 2.76 -2.97 -10.52
CA ARG A 67 2.94 -1.52 -10.41
C ARG A 67 2.90 -1.09 -8.95
N ARG A 68 3.29 0.15 -8.67
CA ARG A 68 3.05 0.80 -7.39
C ARG A 68 1.56 1.11 -7.23
N TYR A 69 0.93 0.61 -6.17
CA TYR A 69 -0.45 0.92 -5.80
C TYR A 69 -0.51 1.92 -4.65
N GLY A 70 0.37 1.79 -3.67
CA GLY A 70 0.34 2.56 -2.45
C GLY A 70 -0.75 2.12 -1.48
N PHE A 71 -0.62 2.51 -0.21
CA PHE A 71 -1.53 2.12 0.87
C PHE A 71 -1.76 3.31 1.80
N HIS A 72 -2.58 3.13 2.84
CA HIS A 72 -3.01 4.20 3.74
C HIS A 72 -3.76 5.35 3.02
N GLY A 73 -4.34 5.07 1.86
CA GLY A 73 -4.95 6.09 0.99
C GLY A 73 -6.05 6.88 1.67
N THR A 74 -6.88 6.22 2.49
CA THR A 74 -7.92 6.90 3.28
C THR A 74 -7.32 7.92 4.25
N SER A 75 -6.23 7.55 4.93
CA SER A 75 -5.50 8.45 5.84
C SER A 75 -4.87 9.61 5.08
N HIS A 76 -4.14 9.33 4.00
CA HIS A 76 -3.49 10.36 3.17
C HIS A 76 -4.51 11.36 2.59
N SER A 77 -5.64 10.86 2.09
CA SER A 77 -6.74 11.71 1.59
C SER A 77 -7.34 12.59 2.68
N PHE A 78 -7.65 12.00 3.84
CA PHE A 78 -8.25 12.73 4.96
C PHE A 78 -7.31 13.81 5.49
N VAL A 79 -6.06 13.45 5.79
CA VAL A 79 -5.08 14.36 6.40
C VAL A 79 -4.72 15.49 5.46
N SER A 80 -4.53 15.23 4.16
CA SER A 80 -4.22 16.29 3.19
C SER A 80 -5.36 17.29 3.02
N LYS A 81 -6.63 16.85 3.03
CA LYS A 81 -7.80 17.73 3.04
C LYS A 81 -7.86 18.56 4.32
N ARG A 82 -7.67 17.90 5.46
CA ARG A 82 -7.72 18.59 6.75
C ARG A 82 -6.61 19.62 6.89
N ALA A 83 -5.43 19.36 6.35
CA ALA A 83 -4.33 20.32 6.33
C ALA A 83 -4.71 21.58 5.53
N ALA A 84 -5.32 21.44 4.36
CA ALA A 84 -5.80 22.59 3.57
C ALA A 84 -6.82 23.43 4.35
N GLU A 85 -7.80 22.77 5.00
CA GLU A 85 -8.80 23.45 5.84
C GLU A 85 -8.15 24.27 6.98
N VAL A 86 -7.19 23.65 7.71
CA VAL A 86 -6.48 24.32 8.81
C VAL A 86 -5.65 25.51 8.30
N MET A 87 -5.10 25.41 7.08
CA MET A 87 -4.38 26.49 6.44
C MET A 87 -5.29 27.60 5.87
N GLY A 88 -6.62 27.40 5.86
CA GLY A 88 -7.57 28.32 5.24
C GLY A 88 -7.42 28.41 3.72
N LYS A 89 -6.97 27.34 3.06
CA LYS A 89 -6.73 27.29 1.60
C LYS A 89 -7.66 26.28 0.93
N SER A 90 -7.91 26.49 -0.36
CA SER A 90 -8.60 25.51 -1.18
C SER A 90 -7.73 24.26 -1.36
N TYR A 91 -8.34 23.07 -1.34
CA TYR A 91 -7.61 21.80 -1.43
C TYR A 91 -6.89 21.62 -2.77
N ASP A 92 -7.41 22.21 -3.83
CA ASP A 92 -6.83 22.21 -5.17
C ASP A 92 -5.71 23.25 -5.39
N GLU A 93 -5.39 24.06 -4.37
CA GLU A 93 -4.32 25.06 -4.42
C GLU A 93 -3.10 24.69 -3.56
N VAL A 94 -3.17 23.57 -2.81
CA VAL A 94 -2.11 23.19 -1.88
C VAL A 94 -1.23 22.07 -2.42
N LYS A 95 0.03 22.11 -1.99
CA LYS A 95 1.01 21.04 -2.12
C LYS A 95 1.32 20.52 -0.72
N THR A 96 1.09 19.25 -0.47
CA THR A 96 1.30 18.66 0.84
C THR A 96 2.12 17.37 0.75
N ILE A 97 2.97 17.14 1.75
CA ILE A 97 3.56 15.85 2.02
C ILE A 97 2.85 15.32 3.27
N VAL A 98 2.25 14.15 3.15
CA VAL A 98 1.56 13.49 4.27
C VAL A 98 2.39 12.31 4.73
N CYS A 99 2.71 12.29 6.02
CA CYS A 99 3.41 11.20 6.68
C CYS A 99 2.41 10.44 7.57
N HIS A 100 2.10 9.20 7.18
CA HIS A 100 1.36 8.26 8.01
C HIS A 100 2.39 7.37 8.74
N LEU A 101 2.58 7.61 10.05
CA LEU A 101 3.64 7.00 10.84
C LEU A 101 3.06 6.08 11.92
N GLY A 102 2.56 4.92 11.52
CA GLY A 102 2.14 3.82 12.39
C GLY A 102 3.19 2.70 12.43
N ASN A 103 2.79 1.48 12.84
CA ASN A 103 3.64 0.28 12.67
C ASN A 103 3.92 0.03 11.19
N GLY A 104 2.90 0.17 10.30
CA GLY A 104 3.11 0.44 8.89
C GLY A 104 3.26 1.94 8.69
N SER A 105 4.26 2.38 7.93
CA SER A 105 4.53 3.80 7.69
C SER A 105 4.62 4.09 6.20
N SER A 106 4.04 5.21 5.78
CA SER A 106 4.15 5.67 4.40
C SER A 106 4.15 7.20 4.30
N VAL A 107 4.72 7.69 3.21
CA VAL A 107 4.68 9.11 2.83
C VAL A 107 3.99 9.22 1.48
N SER A 108 3.18 10.24 1.30
CA SER A 108 2.62 10.58 0.00
C SER A 108 2.83 12.05 -0.35
N ALA A 109 3.04 12.32 -1.63
CA ALA A 109 3.06 13.65 -2.22
C ALA A 109 1.68 13.94 -2.82
N VAL A 110 1.05 15.01 -2.36
CA VAL A 110 -0.28 15.45 -2.83
C VAL A 110 -0.15 16.83 -3.46
N LEU A 111 -0.52 16.91 -4.71
CA LEU A 111 -0.52 18.13 -5.50
C LEU A 111 -1.94 18.46 -5.93
N ASN A 112 -2.45 19.61 -5.51
CA ASN A 112 -3.76 20.10 -5.92
C ASN A 112 -4.87 19.05 -5.73
N GLY A 113 -4.89 18.43 -4.55
CA GLY A 113 -5.88 17.41 -4.17
C GLY A 113 -5.67 16.02 -4.76
N LYS A 114 -4.61 15.79 -5.54
CA LYS A 114 -4.30 14.50 -6.18
C LYS A 114 -3.00 13.92 -5.64
N CYS A 115 -3.00 12.64 -5.32
CA CYS A 115 -1.76 11.92 -5.03
C CYS A 115 -0.92 11.82 -6.31
N VAL A 116 0.33 12.27 -6.25
CA VAL A 116 1.26 12.24 -7.38
C VAL A 116 2.41 11.25 -7.16
N ASP A 117 2.66 10.86 -5.91
CA ASP A 117 3.61 9.83 -5.54
C ASP A 117 3.34 9.29 -4.13
N THR A 118 3.80 8.08 -3.83
CA THR A 118 3.71 7.48 -2.50
C THR A 118 4.85 6.47 -2.28
N SER A 119 5.22 6.24 -1.03
CA SER A 119 6.37 5.41 -0.69
C SER A 119 6.10 3.91 -0.69
N MET A 120 4.88 3.45 -0.36
CA MET A 120 4.53 2.03 -0.44
C MET A 120 4.27 1.63 -1.89
N GLY A 121 4.60 0.39 -2.25
CA GLY A 121 4.66 -0.09 -3.62
C GLY A 121 3.51 -1.00 -4.03
N LEU A 122 3.87 -2.11 -4.69
CA LEU A 122 2.97 -3.22 -4.99
C LEU A 122 2.38 -3.80 -3.69
N THR A 123 3.20 -3.86 -2.66
CA THR A 123 2.84 -4.30 -1.31
C THR A 123 3.17 -3.21 -0.28
N PRO A 124 2.67 -3.32 0.96
CA PRO A 124 3.02 -2.37 2.02
C PRO A 124 4.41 -2.63 2.65
N LEU A 125 5.33 -3.29 1.94
CA LEU A 125 6.71 -3.53 2.39
C LEU A 125 7.69 -2.45 1.92
N GLU A 126 7.56 -2.00 0.67
CA GLU A 126 8.40 -0.96 0.06
C GLU A 126 8.25 0.38 0.77
N GLY A 127 9.31 1.20 0.75
CA GLY A 127 9.30 2.58 1.21
C GLY A 127 10.08 2.80 2.50
N LEU A 128 9.46 3.44 3.47
CA LEU A 128 10.10 3.79 4.74
C LEU A 128 10.49 2.55 5.55
N VAL A 129 11.53 2.67 6.37
CA VAL A 129 11.75 1.74 7.49
C VAL A 129 10.57 1.87 8.45
N MET A 130 9.96 0.73 8.81
CA MET A 130 8.72 0.70 9.59
C MET A 130 8.94 0.01 10.94
N GLY A 131 7.89 -0.24 11.72
CA GLY A 131 8.04 -0.91 13.01
C GLY A 131 8.69 -2.28 12.91
N THR A 132 8.21 -3.15 12.01
CA THR A 132 8.69 -4.51 11.80
C THR A 132 9.12 -4.81 10.37
N ARG A 133 8.86 -3.91 9.42
CA ARG A 133 9.16 -4.06 7.99
C ARG A 133 10.40 -3.29 7.62
N SER A 134 11.22 -3.88 6.75
CA SER A 134 12.50 -3.30 6.32
C SER A 134 12.36 -1.96 5.59
N GLY A 135 11.26 -1.76 4.85
CA GLY A 135 11.22 -0.72 3.82
C GLY A 135 12.16 -1.06 2.66
N ASP A 136 12.66 -0.03 1.97
CA ASP A 136 13.55 -0.18 0.82
C ASP A 136 14.87 -0.83 1.19
N ILE A 137 15.25 -1.83 0.43
CA ILE A 137 16.56 -2.49 0.49
C ILE A 137 17.07 -2.77 -0.92
N ASP A 138 18.37 -3.01 -1.05
CA ASP A 138 18.91 -3.59 -2.28
C ASP A 138 18.33 -5.01 -2.48
N PRO A 139 17.67 -5.32 -3.60
CA PRO A 139 17.09 -6.63 -3.88
C PRO A 139 18.09 -7.81 -3.77
N ALA A 140 19.38 -7.59 -4.03
CA ALA A 140 20.42 -8.60 -3.91
C ALA A 140 20.63 -9.07 -2.45
N ILE A 141 20.23 -8.27 -1.46
CA ILE A 141 20.26 -8.66 -0.05
C ILE A 141 19.34 -9.87 0.19
N MET A 142 18.24 -10.01 -0.52
CA MET A 142 17.32 -11.14 -0.39
C MET A 142 18.03 -12.46 -0.70
N GLU A 143 18.75 -12.51 -1.83
CA GLU A 143 19.53 -13.69 -2.22
C GLU A 143 20.67 -13.96 -1.23
N PHE A 144 21.36 -12.92 -0.77
CA PHE A 144 22.46 -13.03 0.18
C PHE A 144 21.98 -13.64 1.51
N ILE A 145 20.89 -13.13 2.09
CA ILE A 145 20.31 -13.65 3.34
C ILE A 145 19.81 -15.08 3.14
N ALA A 146 19.11 -15.37 2.04
CA ALA A 146 18.61 -16.70 1.72
C ALA A 146 19.74 -17.74 1.78
N LYS A 147 20.88 -17.44 1.14
CA LYS A 147 22.06 -18.33 1.11
C LYS A 147 22.74 -18.45 2.49
N LYS A 148 22.86 -17.35 3.24
CA LYS A 148 23.56 -17.35 4.54
C LYS A 148 22.78 -18.05 5.64
N GLU A 149 21.47 -17.85 5.65
CA GLU A 149 20.57 -18.39 6.69
C GLU A 149 19.83 -19.67 6.25
N ASN A 150 20.14 -20.16 5.04
CA ASN A 150 19.47 -21.33 4.43
C ASN A 150 17.92 -21.18 4.43
N LEU A 151 17.44 -20.01 4.01
CA LEU A 151 16.03 -19.67 3.92
C LEU A 151 15.53 -19.80 2.48
N ASP A 152 14.29 -20.21 2.32
CA ASP A 152 13.54 -20.04 1.08
C ASP A 152 13.00 -18.61 0.94
N ILE A 153 12.32 -18.33 -0.15
CA ILE A 153 11.76 -16.98 -0.40
C ILE A 153 10.75 -16.57 0.66
N GLU A 154 9.95 -17.50 1.18
CA GLU A 154 8.97 -17.22 2.24
C GLU A 154 9.66 -16.87 3.55
N GLY A 155 10.74 -17.56 3.87
CA GLY A 155 11.59 -17.28 5.03
C GLY A 155 12.20 -15.88 4.95
N VAL A 156 12.75 -15.50 3.80
CA VAL A 156 13.28 -14.14 3.57
C VAL A 156 12.17 -13.10 3.70
N MET A 157 11.02 -13.31 3.05
CA MET A 157 9.88 -12.38 3.15
C MET A 157 9.36 -12.25 4.58
N ASN A 158 9.41 -13.32 5.38
CA ASN A 158 9.07 -13.25 6.81
C ASN A 158 10.06 -12.38 7.60
N VAL A 159 11.37 -12.48 7.30
CA VAL A 159 12.38 -11.58 7.90
C VAL A 159 12.06 -10.13 7.56
N LEU A 160 11.87 -9.81 6.27
CA LEU A 160 11.63 -8.44 5.82
C LEU A 160 10.34 -7.83 6.36
N ASN A 161 9.29 -8.63 6.55
CA ASN A 161 7.99 -8.14 7.01
C ASN A 161 7.82 -8.10 8.54
N LYS A 162 8.48 -9.01 9.29
CA LYS A 162 8.16 -9.23 10.71
C LYS A 162 9.34 -9.13 11.67
N LYS A 163 10.58 -9.16 11.16
CA LYS A 163 11.79 -9.21 11.98
C LYS A 163 12.78 -8.09 11.67
N SER A 164 12.35 -7.13 10.86
CA SER A 164 13.15 -5.99 10.39
C SER A 164 12.62 -4.67 10.94
N GLY A 165 12.92 -3.58 10.27
CA GLY A 165 12.49 -2.27 10.70
C GLY A 165 13.15 -1.81 11.99
N VAL A 166 12.49 -0.91 12.71
CA VAL A 166 12.99 -0.39 14.01
C VAL A 166 13.16 -1.51 15.03
N GLN A 167 12.31 -2.54 14.99
CA GLN A 167 12.44 -3.71 15.86
C GLN A 167 13.70 -4.54 15.58
N GLY A 168 14.19 -4.54 14.34
CA GLY A 168 15.36 -5.32 13.92
C GLY A 168 16.70 -4.61 14.12
N MET A 169 16.67 -3.32 14.46
CA MET A 169 17.83 -2.48 14.74
C MET A 169 18.06 -2.30 16.23
#